data_37f76f53fb3342d7e80e8c69fef61e92
#
_entry.id   37f76f53fb3342d7e80e8c69fef61e92
#
_cell.length_a   1.000
_cell.length_b   1.000
_cell.length_c   1.000
_cell.angle_alpha   90.00
_cell.angle_beta   90.00
_cell.angle_gamma   90.00
#
_symmetry.space_group_name_H-M   'P 1'
#
loop_
_entity.id
_entity.type
_entity.pdbx_description
1 polymer ?
#
loop_
_entity_poly.entity_id
_entity_poly.type
_entity_poly.pdbx_seq_one_letter_code
_entity_poly.pdbx_strand_id
1 'polypeptide(L)'
;MPRKLLIAVAFGVVLTLAPVNAAVRPPHLKYEMMKLPNGLTVVLSPDDSTPIVHVELWYHVGSKDEKPGRTGFAHLFEHMMFKGSKNVDPEEHASMLASIGGQSNAYTNDDATVFWQTVPSQYLPLVLWMEADRMATLRIDKSTFENEREVVKEERRLRVDNPPFGRLSEILYDQFYTVSPYKHTTIGSMKDLDAASVEDVRDFHSQFYVPHNATMAIVGDFDVAQAKELVTRYLARVPKSDRVIPRDYVREAPTKAERRITVNENWPLPAVIVAYPITWDGNPDSYPLHLTSKILSDGDSSRIYQSLVYEKQIALS
;
A
#
# COMPACT_ATOMS: atom_id res chain seq x y z
N MET A 1 16.67 28.19 82.56
CA MET A 1 16.66 27.31 81.37
C MET A 1 16.00 28.07 80.23
N PRO A 2 16.73 28.44 79.15
CA PRO A 2 16.18 29.20 78.05
C PRO A 2 15.54 28.24 76.98
N ARG A 3 14.31 28.53 76.60
CA ARG A 3 13.61 27.86 75.51
C ARG A 3 14.22 28.29 74.17
N LYS A 4 14.73 27.32 73.41
CA LYS A 4 15.17 27.52 72.03
C LYS A 4 13.97 27.55 71.09
N LEU A 5 13.80 28.67 70.43
CA LEU A 5 12.81 28.87 69.37
C LEU A 5 13.38 28.29 68.07
N LEU A 6 12.80 27.22 67.54
CA LEU A 6 13.11 26.68 66.20
C LEU A 6 12.24 27.41 65.18
N ILE A 7 12.87 28.22 64.33
CA ILE A 7 12.23 28.83 63.16
C ILE A 7 12.39 27.85 61.99
N ALA A 8 11.32 27.21 61.53
CA ALA A 8 11.28 26.42 60.33
C ALA A 8 11.01 27.36 59.12
N VAL A 9 11.99 27.55 58.27
CA VAL A 9 11.83 28.27 56.99
C VAL A 9 11.34 27.27 55.94
N ALA A 10 10.08 27.34 55.58
CA ALA A 10 9.49 26.58 54.48
C ALA A 10 9.89 27.26 53.15
N PHE A 11 10.79 26.67 52.38
CA PHE A 11 11.04 27.06 51.00
C PHE A 11 9.91 26.49 50.10
N GLY A 12 8.94 27.33 49.74
CA GLY A 12 7.97 27.00 48.72
C GLY A 12 8.62 27.07 47.32
N VAL A 13 8.86 25.93 46.74
CA VAL A 13 9.21 25.86 45.31
C VAL A 13 7.91 26.02 44.49
N VAL A 14 7.69 27.20 43.95
CA VAL A 14 6.62 27.45 42.98
C VAL A 14 7.11 26.91 41.64
N LEU A 15 6.72 25.68 41.30
CA LEU A 15 6.84 25.14 39.93
C LEU A 15 5.83 25.88 39.05
N THR A 16 6.28 26.90 38.33
CA THR A 16 5.51 27.45 37.21
C THR A 16 5.52 26.43 36.08
N LEU A 17 4.44 25.65 35.96
CA LEU A 17 4.15 24.87 34.74
C LEU A 17 3.87 25.87 33.60
N ALA A 18 4.91 26.25 32.88
CA ALA A 18 4.73 26.88 31.59
C ALA A 18 4.00 25.89 30.68
N PRO A 19 2.91 26.27 30.00
CA PRO A 19 2.30 25.38 29.02
C PRO A 19 3.34 25.12 27.91
N VAL A 20 3.87 23.90 27.87
CA VAL A 20 4.70 23.44 26.75
C VAL A 20 3.74 23.24 25.59
N ASN A 21 3.41 24.33 24.89
CA ASN A 21 2.85 24.27 23.56
C ASN A 21 3.98 23.86 22.60
N ALA A 22 4.48 22.64 22.75
CA ALA A 22 5.24 21.98 21.72
C ALA A 22 4.26 21.63 20.59
N ALA A 23 3.95 22.60 19.73
CA ALA A 23 3.32 22.30 18.47
C ALA A 23 4.29 21.34 17.74
N VAL A 24 3.90 20.07 17.68
CA VAL A 24 4.63 19.08 16.88
C VAL A 24 4.54 19.57 15.45
N ARG A 25 5.60 20.22 14.98
CA ARG A 25 5.69 20.59 13.56
C ARG A 25 6.08 19.34 12.79
N PRO A 26 5.34 18.98 11.73
CA PRO A 26 5.77 17.91 10.86
C PRO A 26 7.20 18.18 10.38
N PRO A 27 8.07 17.18 10.28
CA PRO A 27 9.39 17.37 9.71
C PRO A 27 9.27 17.91 8.29
N HIS A 28 10.10 18.89 7.97
CA HIS A 28 10.16 19.42 6.60
C HIS A 28 10.99 18.43 5.76
N LEU A 29 10.31 17.62 4.96
CA LEU A 29 10.98 16.70 4.05
C LEU A 29 11.63 17.50 2.91
N LYS A 30 12.92 17.28 2.69
CA LYS A 30 13.65 17.82 1.54
C LYS A 30 13.52 16.80 0.42
N TYR A 31 12.99 17.24 -0.72
CA TYR A 31 12.93 16.38 -1.91
C TYR A 31 13.02 17.22 -3.18
N GLU A 32 13.45 16.60 -4.25
CA GLU A 32 13.39 17.12 -5.60
C GLU A 32 12.54 16.19 -6.48
N MET A 33 11.86 16.78 -7.45
CA MET A 33 11.08 16.02 -8.42
C MET A 33 11.61 16.22 -9.83
N MET A 34 11.65 15.16 -10.60
CA MET A 34 11.94 15.22 -12.03
C MET A 34 10.97 14.35 -12.82
N LYS A 35 10.72 14.73 -14.06
CA LYS A 35 9.91 13.95 -15.00
C LYS A 35 10.74 13.56 -16.20
N LEU A 36 10.80 12.28 -16.50
CA LEU A 36 11.54 11.74 -17.63
C LEU A 36 10.77 11.94 -18.95
N PRO A 37 11.47 11.90 -20.11
CA PRO A 37 10.81 12.05 -21.42
C PRO A 37 9.75 10.99 -21.72
N ASN A 38 9.86 9.79 -21.13
CA ASN A 38 8.87 8.71 -21.24
C ASN A 38 7.66 8.88 -20.28
N GLY A 39 7.66 9.92 -19.47
CA GLY A 39 6.57 10.29 -18.59
C GLY A 39 6.70 9.81 -17.14
N LEU A 40 7.71 9.00 -16.80
CA LEU A 40 7.96 8.57 -15.42
C LEU A 40 8.27 9.78 -14.54
N THR A 41 7.58 9.89 -13.41
CA THR A 41 7.88 10.87 -12.36
C THR A 41 8.84 10.24 -11.35
N VAL A 42 9.89 10.98 -10.97
CA VAL A 42 10.86 10.51 -9.96
C VAL A 42 10.98 11.56 -8.86
N VAL A 43 10.88 11.09 -7.61
CA VAL A 43 11.05 11.87 -6.38
C VAL A 43 12.36 11.45 -5.74
N LEU A 44 13.23 12.40 -5.45
CA LEU A 44 14.55 12.19 -4.84
C LEU A 44 14.56 12.87 -3.47
N SER A 45 14.70 12.10 -2.39
CA SER A 45 14.76 12.61 -1.03
C SER A 45 16.06 12.12 -0.36
N PRO A 46 17.15 12.89 -0.42
CA PRO A 46 18.42 12.51 0.17
C PRO A 46 18.37 12.58 1.70
N ASP A 47 18.85 11.52 2.35
CA ASP A 47 19.01 11.37 3.81
C ASP A 47 20.23 10.48 4.10
N ASP A 48 21.30 11.07 4.54
CA ASP A 48 22.59 10.42 4.83
C ASP A 48 22.73 9.92 6.26
N SER A 49 21.64 9.86 7.02
CA SER A 49 21.64 9.40 8.41
C SER A 49 22.02 7.93 8.56
N THR A 50 21.80 7.12 7.53
CA THR A 50 22.18 5.70 7.45
C THR A 50 22.64 5.34 6.04
N PRO A 51 23.65 4.44 5.86
CA PRO A 51 24.20 4.10 4.54
C PRO A 51 23.29 3.12 3.76
N ILE A 52 22.02 3.43 3.64
CA ILE A 52 21.02 2.66 2.89
C ILE A 52 20.26 3.55 1.94
N VAL A 53 19.70 2.96 0.90
CA VAL A 53 18.75 3.61 0.00
C VAL A 53 17.50 2.74 -0.15
N HIS A 54 16.35 3.39 -0.11
CA HIS A 54 15.06 2.81 -0.38
C HIS A 54 14.55 3.32 -1.72
N VAL A 55 14.17 2.41 -2.59
CA VAL A 55 13.58 2.71 -3.90
C VAL A 55 12.19 2.10 -3.93
N GLU A 56 11.19 2.92 -4.20
CA GLU A 56 9.80 2.49 -4.26
C GLU A 56 9.18 2.92 -5.59
N LEU A 57 8.63 1.96 -6.32
CA LEU A 57 8.00 2.17 -7.62
C LEU A 57 6.49 1.94 -7.52
N TRP A 58 5.74 3.02 -7.66
CA TRP A 58 4.29 3.06 -7.62
C TRP A 58 3.73 3.03 -9.04
N TYR A 59 3.04 1.97 -9.42
CA TYR A 59 2.15 2.00 -10.58
C TYR A 59 0.77 2.42 -10.12
N HIS A 60 0.21 3.46 -10.72
CA HIS A 60 -1.12 3.99 -10.39
C HIS A 60 -2.22 3.12 -11.02
N VAL A 61 -2.21 1.85 -10.65
CA VAL A 61 -3.16 0.81 -11.06
C VAL A 61 -3.38 -0.15 -9.89
N GLY A 62 -4.63 -0.39 -9.56
CA GLY A 62 -5.05 -1.32 -8.52
C GLY A 62 -6.31 -2.07 -8.93
N SER A 63 -6.99 -2.70 -7.98
CA SER A 63 -8.18 -3.49 -8.28
C SER A 63 -9.30 -2.66 -8.89
N LYS A 64 -9.42 -1.36 -8.60
CA LYS A 64 -10.43 -0.47 -9.21
C LYS A 64 -10.31 -0.32 -10.74
N ASP A 65 -9.13 -0.60 -11.30
CA ASP A 65 -8.85 -0.48 -12.73
C ASP A 65 -9.19 -1.75 -13.52
N GLU A 66 -9.64 -2.79 -12.82
CA GLU A 66 -9.97 -4.08 -13.39
C GLU A 66 -11.34 -4.05 -14.10
N LYS A 67 -11.45 -4.83 -15.17
CA LYS A 67 -12.71 -4.96 -15.90
C LYS A 67 -13.64 -5.94 -15.19
N PRO A 68 -14.96 -5.75 -15.24
CA PRO A 68 -15.93 -6.76 -14.80
C PRO A 68 -15.64 -8.13 -15.41
N GLY A 69 -15.59 -9.18 -14.59
CA GLY A 69 -15.26 -10.54 -15.01
C GLY A 69 -13.75 -10.81 -15.18
N ARG A 70 -12.91 -9.88 -14.72
CA ARG A 70 -11.45 -9.95 -14.75
C ARG A 70 -10.84 -9.39 -13.46
N THR A 71 -11.44 -9.72 -12.31
CA THR A 71 -10.95 -9.30 -10.99
C THR A 71 -9.76 -10.12 -10.55
N GLY A 72 -8.82 -9.50 -9.81
CA GLY A 72 -7.60 -10.11 -9.32
C GLY A 72 -6.36 -9.87 -10.22
N PHE A 73 -6.50 -9.11 -11.30
CA PHE A 73 -5.41 -8.90 -12.26
C PHE A 73 -4.29 -8.04 -11.70
N ALA A 74 -4.59 -6.98 -10.96
CA ALA A 74 -3.57 -6.13 -10.36
C ALA A 74 -2.70 -6.92 -9.38
N HIS A 75 -3.30 -7.75 -8.55
CA HIS A 75 -2.59 -8.63 -7.64
C HIS A 75 -1.83 -9.75 -8.36
N LEU A 76 -2.41 -10.37 -9.38
CA LEU A 76 -1.69 -11.33 -10.21
C LEU A 76 -0.45 -10.72 -10.86
N PHE A 77 -0.52 -9.43 -11.27
CA PHE A 77 0.64 -8.72 -11.78
C PHE A 77 1.71 -8.46 -10.74
N GLU A 78 1.34 -8.20 -9.50
CA GLU A 78 2.31 -8.15 -8.40
C GLU A 78 3.17 -9.42 -8.40
N HIS A 79 2.56 -10.61 -8.47
CA HIS A 79 3.26 -11.89 -8.57
C HIS A 79 4.10 -12.01 -9.84
N MET A 80 3.51 -11.70 -10.99
CA MET A 80 4.18 -11.82 -12.30
C MET A 80 5.45 -10.97 -12.40
N MET A 81 5.51 -9.84 -11.72
CA MET A 81 6.65 -8.92 -11.75
C MET A 81 7.93 -9.51 -11.11
N PHE A 82 7.83 -10.60 -10.36
CA PHE A 82 8.98 -11.31 -9.81
C PHE A 82 9.44 -12.50 -10.66
N LYS A 83 8.73 -12.78 -11.77
CA LYS A 83 8.96 -14.00 -12.60
C LYS A 83 9.87 -13.77 -13.78
N GLY A 84 10.76 -12.77 -13.66
CA GLY A 84 11.85 -12.53 -14.61
C GLY A 84 11.53 -11.54 -15.70
N SER A 85 12.59 -11.09 -16.32
CA SER A 85 12.62 -10.14 -17.42
C SER A 85 13.57 -10.66 -18.51
N LYS A 86 13.98 -9.82 -19.43
CA LYS A 86 14.93 -10.22 -20.47
C LYS A 86 16.30 -10.62 -19.92
N ASN A 87 16.77 -9.91 -18.89
CA ASN A 87 18.13 -10.05 -18.37
C ASN A 87 18.19 -10.58 -16.93
N VAL A 88 17.05 -10.83 -16.31
CA VAL A 88 16.92 -11.37 -14.93
C VAL A 88 16.04 -12.60 -15.01
N ASP A 89 16.55 -13.75 -14.56
CA ASP A 89 15.79 -14.99 -14.57
C ASP A 89 14.69 -15.03 -13.51
N PRO A 90 13.70 -15.92 -13.61
CA PRO A 90 12.69 -16.11 -12.58
C PRO A 90 13.33 -16.31 -11.21
N GLU A 91 12.78 -15.68 -10.18
CA GLU A 91 13.25 -15.69 -8.77
C GLU A 91 14.64 -15.07 -8.54
N GLU A 92 15.37 -14.70 -9.60
CA GLU A 92 16.72 -14.13 -9.48
C GLU A 92 16.68 -12.71 -8.89
N HIS A 93 15.61 -11.95 -9.15
CA HIS A 93 15.44 -10.60 -8.62
C HIS A 93 15.60 -10.55 -7.10
N ALA A 94 14.88 -11.40 -6.38
CA ALA A 94 14.96 -11.44 -4.92
C ALA A 94 16.30 -11.98 -4.41
N SER A 95 16.87 -12.99 -5.07
CA SER A 95 18.15 -13.57 -4.69
C SER A 95 19.33 -12.61 -4.91
N MET A 96 19.33 -11.84 -5.99
CA MET A 96 20.32 -10.78 -6.22
C MET A 96 20.30 -9.74 -5.10
N LEU A 97 19.13 -9.26 -4.70
CA LEU A 97 19.00 -8.30 -3.62
C LEU A 97 19.42 -8.89 -2.28
N ALA A 98 18.99 -10.11 -1.96
CA ALA A 98 19.39 -10.79 -0.73
C ALA A 98 20.92 -10.99 -0.63
N SER A 99 21.60 -11.30 -1.75
CA SER A 99 23.05 -11.52 -1.80
C SER A 99 23.87 -10.28 -1.42
N ILE A 100 23.31 -9.10 -1.55
CA ILE A 100 23.94 -7.81 -1.20
C ILE A 100 23.42 -7.22 0.12
N GLY A 101 22.65 -7.99 0.89
CA GLY A 101 22.06 -7.55 2.15
C GLY A 101 20.82 -6.66 1.97
N GLY A 102 20.22 -6.68 0.79
CA GLY A 102 18.99 -5.96 0.48
C GLY A 102 17.73 -6.73 0.84
N GLN A 103 16.62 -6.02 0.85
CA GLN A 103 15.26 -6.54 1.03
C GLN A 103 14.36 -5.97 -0.05
N SER A 104 13.38 -6.77 -0.48
CA SER A 104 12.34 -6.32 -1.42
C SER A 104 11.01 -6.94 -1.07
N ASN A 105 9.94 -6.23 -1.42
CA ASN A 105 8.58 -6.75 -1.39
C ASN A 105 7.70 -5.93 -2.34
N ALA A 106 6.43 -6.32 -2.40
CA ALA A 106 5.41 -5.58 -3.12
C ALA A 106 4.08 -5.64 -2.38
N TYR A 107 3.14 -4.81 -2.77
CA TYR A 107 1.74 -4.90 -2.36
C TYR A 107 0.82 -4.29 -3.42
N THR A 108 -0.39 -4.80 -3.46
CA THR A 108 -1.48 -4.27 -4.28
C THR A 108 -2.62 -3.84 -3.38
N ASN A 109 -3.15 -2.66 -3.64
CA ASN A 109 -4.40 -2.18 -3.05
C ASN A 109 -5.40 -1.78 -4.15
N ASP A 110 -6.47 -1.12 -3.77
CA ASP A 110 -7.51 -0.73 -4.72
C ASP A 110 -7.02 0.31 -5.74
N ASP A 111 -5.99 1.10 -5.42
CA ASP A 111 -5.54 2.26 -6.19
C ASP A 111 -4.17 2.10 -6.83
N ALA A 112 -3.32 1.24 -6.28
CA ALA A 112 -1.92 1.14 -6.69
C ALA A 112 -1.37 -0.28 -6.55
N THR A 113 -0.37 -0.59 -7.39
CA THR A 113 0.54 -1.73 -7.23
C THR A 113 1.95 -1.19 -7.01
N VAL A 114 2.55 -1.54 -5.89
CA VAL A 114 3.79 -0.92 -5.41
C VAL A 114 4.86 -1.98 -5.22
N PHE A 115 6.06 -1.70 -5.72
CA PHE A 115 7.25 -2.53 -5.57
C PHE A 115 8.33 -1.73 -4.85
N TRP A 116 8.99 -2.30 -3.86
CA TRP A 116 10.03 -1.59 -3.14
C TRP A 116 11.25 -2.46 -2.86
N GLN A 117 12.41 -1.80 -2.76
CA GLN A 117 13.68 -2.38 -2.39
C GLN A 117 14.42 -1.45 -1.44
N THR A 118 15.01 -2.04 -0.40
CA THR A 118 15.95 -1.36 0.50
C THR A 118 17.30 -2.07 0.40
N VAL A 119 18.34 -1.33 0.04
CA VAL A 119 19.69 -1.86 -0.16
C VAL A 119 20.74 -0.94 0.45
N PRO A 120 21.97 -1.42 0.72
CA PRO A 120 23.10 -0.52 1.01
C PRO A 120 23.29 0.47 -0.15
N SER A 121 23.61 1.73 0.18
CA SER A 121 23.56 2.88 -0.76
C SER A 121 24.39 2.70 -2.04
N GLN A 122 25.53 1.99 -1.96
CA GLN A 122 26.37 1.71 -3.13
C GLN A 122 25.69 0.87 -4.22
N TYR A 123 24.57 0.19 -3.91
CA TYR A 123 23.82 -0.64 -4.83
C TYR A 123 22.64 0.06 -5.52
N LEU A 124 22.46 1.37 -5.30
CA LEU A 124 21.45 2.14 -6.03
C LEU A 124 21.49 1.95 -7.56
N PRO A 125 22.68 1.93 -8.22
CA PRO A 125 22.76 1.66 -9.66
C PRO A 125 22.18 0.30 -10.07
N LEU A 126 22.38 -0.74 -9.26
CA LEU A 126 21.85 -2.08 -9.51
C LEU A 126 20.33 -2.08 -9.45
N VAL A 127 19.76 -1.50 -8.38
CA VAL A 127 18.30 -1.44 -8.22
C VAL A 127 17.63 -0.68 -9.37
N LEU A 128 18.18 0.48 -9.76
CA LEU A 128 17.65 1.26 -10.87
C LEU A 128 17.73 0.51 -12.21
N TRP A 129 18.79 -0.25 -12.42
CA TRP A 129 18.90 -1.11 -13.59
C TRP A 129 17.86 -2.24 -13.58
N MET A 130 17.68 -2.92 -12.45
CA MET A 130 16.71 -4.00 -12.29
C MET A 130 15.28 -3.51 -12.54
N GLU A 131 14.92 -2.35 -11.98
CA GLU A 131 13.60 -1.75 -12.19
C GLU A 131 13.39 -1.35 -13.66
N ALA A 132 14.41 -0.77 -14.30
CA ALA A 132 14.33 -0.40 -15.71
C ALA A 132 14.15 -1.64 -16.60
N ASP A 133 14.88 -2.73 -16.31
CA ASP A 133 14.79 -3.98 -17.08
C ASP A 133 13.41 -4.62 -16.90
N ARG A 134 12.92 -4.72 -15.67
CA ARG A 134 11.59 -5.24 -15.35
C ARG A 134 10.49 -4.42 -16.03
N MET A 135 10.54 -3.10 -15.94
CA MET A 135 9.53 -2.21 -16.54
C MET A 135 9.54 -2.32 -18.09
N ALA A 136 10.71 -2.50 -18.70
CA ALA A 136 10.83 -2.53 -20.16
C ALA A 136 10.58 -3.91 -20.77
N THR A 137 10.90 -4.99 -20.05
CA THR A 137 11.08 -6.32 -20.67
C THR A 137 10.52 -7.47 -19.83
N LEU A 138 9.53 -7.20 -18.98
CA LEU A 138 8.87 -8.22 -18.16
C LEU A 138 8.50 -9.44 -19.00
N ARG A 139 8.79 -10.62 -18.47
CA ARG A 139 8.46 -11.88 -19.13
C ARG A 139 7.00 -12.25 -18.84
N ILE A 140 6.15 -12.20 -19.87
CA ILE A 140 4.74 -12.61 -19.79
C ILE A 140 4.52 -13.72 -20.81
N ASP A 141 4.77 -14.96 -20.42
CA ASP A 141 4.48 -16.14 -21.19
C ASP A 141 3.34 -16.97 -20.55
N LYS A 142 2.80 -17.90 -21.34
CA LYS A 142 1.65 -18.71 -20.93
C LYS A 142 1.96 -19.58 -19.72
N SER A 143 3.14 -20.18 -19.67
CA SER A 143 3.51 -21.10 -18.58
C SER A 143 3.64 -20.35 -17.25
N THR A 144 4.34 -19.22 -17.26
CA THR A 144 4.51 -18.37 -16.08
C THR A 144 3.16 -17.85 -15.58
N PHE A 145 2.31 -17.38 -16.50
CA PHE A 145 0.98 -16.92 -16.16
C PHE A 145 0.12 -18.02 -15.52
N GLU A 146 0.08 -19.23 -16.13
CA GLU A 146 -0.72 -20.33 -15.61
C GLU A 146 -0.25 -20.75 -14.21
N ASN A 147 1.05 -20.79 -13.98
CA ASN A 147 1.61 -21.10 -12.66
C ASN A 147 1.23 -20.04 -11.61
N GLU A 148 1.44 -18.76 -11.92
CA GLU A 148 1.13 -17.69 -10.96
C GLU A 148 -0.37 -17.56 -10.70
N ARG A 149 -1.21 -17.81 -11.69
CA ARG A 149 -2.65 -17.89 -11.49
C ARG A 149 -3.03 -18.96 -10.45
N GLU A 150 -2.44 -20.13 -10.52
CA GLU A 150 -2.69 -21.20 -9.52
C GLU A 150 -2.14 -20.82 -8.13
N VAL A 151 -0.99 -20.12 -8.08
CA VAL A 151 -0.45 -19.58 -6.80
C VAL A 151 -1.43 -18.59 -6.17
N VAL A 152 -1.92 -17.61 -6.94
CA VAL A 152 -2.91 -16.62 -6.45
C VAL A 152 -4.22 -17.30 -6.03
N LYS A 153 -4.69 -18.31 -6.76
CA LYS A 153 -5.87 -19.10 -6.38
C LYS A 153 -5.66 -19.84 -5.05
N GLU A 154 -4.48 -20.39 -4.83
CA GLU A 154 -4.16 -21.06 -3.56
C GLU A 154 -4.05 -20.05 -2.41
N GLU A 155 -3.43 -18.92 -2.66
CA GLU A 155 -3.40 -17.81 -1.69
C GLU A 155 -4.81 -17.37 -1.30
N ARG A 156 -5.72 -17.24 -2.29
CA ARG A 156 -7.11 -16.91 -2.02
C ARG A 156 -7.77 -17.98 -1.12
N ARG A 157 -7.54 -19.28 -1.40
CA ARG A 157 -8.06 -20.35 -0.52
C ARG A 157 -7.55 -20.20 0.90
N LEU A 158 -6.25 -19.97 1.06
CA LEU A 158 -5.60 -19.85 2.37
C LEU A 158 -6.02 -18.63 3.17
N ARG A 159 -6.22 -17.48 2.51
CA ARG A 159 -6.45 -16.19 3.18
C ARG A 159 -7.92 -15.78 3.22
N VAL A 160 -8.73 -16.23 2.28
CA VAL A 160 -10.10 -15.75 2.11
C VAL A 160 -11.13 -16.87 2.25
N ASP A 161 -10.97 -17.97 1.49
CA ASP A 161 -12.05 -18.97 1.41
C ASP A 161 -12.09 -19.91 2.62
N ASN A 162 -10.94 -20.36 3.15
CA ASN A 162 -10.85 -21.33 4.23
C ASN A 162 -10.92 -20.74 5.65
N PRO A 163 -10.31 -19.58 5.95
CA PRO A 163 -10.33 -19.06 7.32
C PRO A 163 -11.73 -18.60 7.74
N PRO A 164 -12.11 -18.80 9.01
CA PRO A 164 -13.27 -18.12 9.56
C PRO A 164 -13.16 -16.60 9.36
N PHE A 165 -14.24 -15.97 8.92
CA PHE A 165 -14.30 -14.53 8.60
C PHE A 165 -13.43 -14.08 7.44
N GLY A 166 -12.70 -14.95 6.73
CA GLY A 166 -11.82 -14.55 5.63
C GLY A 166 -12.55 -13.81 4.49
N ARG A 167 -13.83 -14.14 4.24
CA ARG A 167 -14.67 -13.46 3.24
C ARG A 167 -15.31 -12.16 3.71
N LEU A 168 -15.00 -11.71 4.94
CA LEU A 168 -15.66 -10.56 5.54
C LEU A 168 -15.53 -9.29 4.68
N SER A 169 -14.33 -9.00 4.19
CA SER A 169 -14.07 -7.82 3.35
C SER A 169 -14.78 -7.90 1.99
N GLU A 170 -14.82 -9.08 1.36
CA GLU A 170 -15.55 -9.27 0.10
C GLU A 170 -17.05 -8.99 0.27
N ILE A 171 -17.63 -9.57 1.33
CA ILE A 171 -19.04 -9.36 1.65
C ILE A 171 -19.32 -7.88 1.94
N LEU A 172 -18.45 -7.25 2.72
CA LEU A 172 -18.59 -5.83 3.03
C LEU A 172 -18.54 -4.98 1.76
N TYR A 173 -17.56 -5.15 0.90
CA TYR A 173 -17.38 -4.36 -0.31
C TYR A 173 -18.53 -4.57 -1.30
N ASP A 174 -18.92 -5.83 -1.53
CA ASP A 174 -20.06 -6.16 -2.41
C ASP A 174 -21.38 -5.57 -1.91
N GLN A 175 -21.60 -5.55 -0.61
CA GLN A 175 -22.83 -5.01 -0.02
C GLN A 175 -22.78 -3.50 0.18
N PHE A 176 -21.63 -2.91 0.39
CA PHE A 176 -21.47 -1.48 0.62
C PHE A 176 -21.56 -0.69 -0.68
N TYR A 177 -20.83 -1.10 -1.70
CA TYR A 177 -20.77 -0.45 -3.00
C TYR A 177 -21.81 -1.03 -3.96
N THR A 178 -22.43 -0.16 -4.77
CA THR A 178 -23.40 -0.57 -5.79
C THR A 178 -22.79 -0.53 -7.19
N VAL A 179 -22.14 0.57 -7.52
CA VAL A 179 -21.59 0.86 -8.85
C VAL A 179 -20.11 1.20 -8.86
N SER A 180 -19.54 1.49 -7.69
CA SER A 180 -18.14 1.84 -7.56
C SER A 180 -17.22 0.68 -7.96
N PRO A 181 -16.09 0.94 -8.62
CA PRO A 181 -15.09 -0.08 -8.90
C PRO A 181 -14.44 -0.67 -7.63
N TYR A 182 -14.62 -0.05 -6.47
CA TYR A 182 -14.19 -0.62 -5.16
C TYR A 182 -15.10 -1.75 -4.65
N LYS A 183 -16.04 -2.24 -5.46
CA LYS A 183 -17.01 -3.27 -5.09
C LYS A 183 -16.39 -4.66 -4.87
N HIS A 184 -15.16 -4.89 -5.25
CA HIS A 184 -14.45 -6.17 -5.07
C HIS A 184 -13.09 -5.97 -4.41
N THR A 185 -12.53 -7.04 -3.86
CA THR A 185 -11.20 -7.05 -3.24
C THR A 185 -10.10 -7.31 -4.26
N THR A 186 -8.86 -6.97 -3.92
CA THR A 186 -7.67 -7.09 -4.78
C THR A 186 -7.35 -8.52 -5.21
N ILE A 187 -7.68 -9.53 -4.38
CA ILE A 187 -7.39 -10.93 -4.70
C ILE A 187 -8.25 -11.48 -5.84
N GLY A 188 -9.35 -10.82 -6.15
CA GLY A 188 -10.28 -11.22 -7.20
C GLY A 188 -11.11 -12.47 -6.88
N SER A 189 -11.95 -12.90 -7.82
CA SER A 189 -12.76 -14.10 -7.68
C SER A 189 -12.12 -15.32 -8.35
N MET A 190 -12.35 -16.54 -7.81
CA MET A 190 -11.93 -17.78 -8.46
C MET A 190 -12.41 -17.87 -9.90
N LYS A 191 -13.68 -17.50 -10.14
CA LYS A 191 -14.29 -17.50 -11.47
C LYS A 191 -13.55 -16.61 -12.46
N ASP A 192 -13.14 -15.42 -12.04
CA ASP A 192 -12.47 -14.47 -12.91
C ASP A 192 -11.01 -14.86 -13.18
N LEU A 193 -10.34 -15.40 -12.16
CA LEU A 193 -9.01 -15.97 -12.29
C LEU A 193 -9.00 -17.17 -13.26
N ASP A 194 -10.00 -18.06 -13.17
CA ASP A 194 -10.14 -19.20 -14.10
C ASP A 194 -10.44 -18.76 -15.54
N ALA A 195 -11.18 -17.66 -15.71
CA ALA A 195 -11.53 -17.11 -17.01
C ALA A 195 -10.42 -16.29 -17.67
N ALA A 196 -9.35 -15.97 -16.91
CA ALA A 196 -8.25 -15.15 -17.39
C ALA A 196 -7.41 -15.86 -18.46
N SER A 197 -7.01 -15.14 -19.50
CA SER A 197 -6.10 -15.57 -20.53
C SER A 197 -4.77 -14.81 -20.46
N VAL A 198 -3.71 -15.36 -21.04
CA VAL A 198 -2.42 -14.67 -21.11
C VAL A 198 -2.50 -13.39 -21.95
N GLU A 199 -3.40 -13.34 -22.91
CA GLU A 199 -3.68 -12.16 -23.73
C GLU A 199 -4.33 -11.04 -22.90
N ASP A 200 -5.30 -11.35 -22.04
CA ASP A 200 -5.91 -10.39 -21.11
C ASP A 200 -4.84 -9.77 -20.20
N VAL A 201 -3.93 -10.62 -19.71
CA VAL A 201 -2.83 -10.22 -18.83
C VAL A 201 -1.85 -9.30 -19.57
N ARG A 202 -1.44 -9.63 -20.80
CA ARG A 202 -0.59 -8.78 -21.62
C ARG A 202 -1.23 -7.43 -21.94
N ASP A 203 -2.53 -7.43 -22.21
CA ASP A 203 -3.27 -6.17 -22.49
C ASP A 203 -3.31 -5.30 -21.24
N PHE A 204 -3.61 -5.86 -20.07
CA PHE A 204 -3.62 -5.14 -18.79
C PHE A 204 -2.23 -4.56 -18.46
N HIS A 205 -1.16 -5.34 -18.62
CA HIS A 205 0.21 -4.86 -18.45
C HIS A 205 0.52 -3.68 -19.37
N SER A 206 0.31 -3.85 -20.68
CA SER A 206 0.62 -2.82 -21.67
C SER A 206 -0.23 -1.55 -21.50
N GLN A 207 -1.39 -1.66 -20.84
CA GLN A 207 -2.26 -0.54 -20.54
C GLN A 207 -1.76 0.25 -19.33
N PHE A 208 -1.38 -0.41 -18.25
CA PHE A 208 -1.24 0.22 -16.95
C PHE A 208 0.20 0.25 -16.41
N TYR A 209 1.04 -0.76 -16.71
CA TYR A 209 2.42 -0.86 -16.18
C TYR A 209 3.41 -0.16 -17.09
N VAL A 210 3.22 1.14 -17.25
CA VAL A 210 3.95 1.99 -18.18
C VAL A 210 4.53 3.21 -17.48
N PRO A 211 5.65 3.79 -17.97
CA PRO A 211 6.35 4.87 -17.27
C PRO A 211 5.47 6.06 -16.91
N HIS A 212 4.60 6.51 -17.81
CA HIS A 212 3.77 7.69 -17.57
C HIS A 212 2.61 7.44 -16.58
N ASN A 213 2.38 6.17 -16.20
CA ASN A 213 1.46 5.77 -15.14
C ASN A 213 2.19 5.37 -13.84
N ALA A 214 3.45 5.74 -13.71
CA ALA A 214 4.27 5.37 -12.56
C ALA A 214 4.96 6.57 -11.91
N THR A 215 5.20 6.43 -10.61
CA THR A 215 6.05 7.33 -9.82
C THR A 215 7.07 6.51 -9.07
N MET A 216 8.34 6.88 -9.17
CA MET A 216 9.43 6.27 -8.41
C MET A 216 9.87 7.23 -7.30
N ALA A 217 9.96 6.75 -6.07
CA ALA A 217 10.57 7.47 -4.96
C ALA A 217 11.92 6.83 -4.62
N ILE A 218 12.96 7.65 -4.45
CA ILE A 218 14.30 7.24 -4.03
C ILE A 218 14.61 8.05 -2.77
N VAL A 219 14.78 7.34 -1.65
CA VAL A 219 14.98 7.95 -0.33
C VAL A 219 16.21 7.32 0.33
N GLY A 220 17.08 8.11 0.94
CA GLY A 220 18.24 7.62 1.68
C GLY A 220 19.56 8.25 1.27
N ASP A 221 20.65 7.51 1.47
CA ASP A 221 22.03 8.00 1.29
C ASP A 221 22.44 7.93 -0.19
N PHE A 222 22.39 9.07 -0.85
CA PHE A 222 22.87 9.24 -2.23
C PHE A 222 23.17 10.72 -2.56
N ASP A 223 24.07 10.93 -3.50
CA ASP A 223 24.25 12.24 -4.13
C ASP A 223 23.15 12.49 -5.18
N VAL A 224 22.47 13.64 -5.08
CA VAL A 224 21.33 13.98 -5.94
C VAL A 224 21.71 14.10 -7.42
N ALA A 225 22.89 14.65 -7.73
CA ALA A 225 23.34 14.81 -9.11
C ALA A 225 23.64 13.44 -9.73
N GLN A 226 24.33 12.57 -8.99
CA GLN A 226 24.60 11.21 -9.40
C GLN A 226 23.30 10.40 -9.56
N ALA A 227 22.35 10.52 -8.63
CA ALA A 227 21.07 9.83 -8.73
C ALA A 227 20.28 10.25 -9.98
N LYS A 228 20.24 11.55 -10.31
CA LYS A 228 19.62 12.06 -11.55
C LYS A 228 20.28 11.49 -12.80
N GLU A 229 21.60 11.38 -12.82
CA GLU A 229 22.34 10.78 -13.93
C GLU A 229 21.98 9.29 -14.09
N LEU A 230 21.98 8.52 -13.01
CA LEU A 230 21.63 7.10 -13.00
C LEU A 230 20.18 6.86 -13.45
N VAL A 231 19.23 7.63 -12.89
CA VAL A 231 17.81 7.61 -13.26
C VAL A 231 17.66 7.87 -14.76
N THR A 232 18.33 8.91 -15.27
CA THR A 232 18.29 9.23 -16.70
C THR A 232 18.91 8.13 -17.55
N ARG A 233 20.04 7.58 -17.12
CA ARG A 233 20.76 6.51 -17.83
C ARG A 233 19.94 5.24 -17.99
N TYR A 234 19.26 4.81 -16.94
CA TYR A 234 18.53 3.53 -16.94
C TYR A 234 17.06 3.71 -17.30
N LEU A 235 16.34 4.58 -16.64
CA LEU A 235 14.88 4.65 -16.72
C LEU A 235 14.36 5.48 -17.90
N ALA A 236 15.13 6.46 -18.41
CA ALA A 236 14.72 7.19 -19.60
C ALA A 236 14.76 6.32 -20.89
N ARG A 237 15.42 5.16 -20.84
CA ARG A 237 15.47 4.20 -21.95
C ARG A 237 14.26 3.29 -22.03
N VAL A 238 13.48 3.21 -20.96
CA VAL A 238 12.22 2.45 -20.95
C VAL A 238 11.28 3.07 -21.98
N PRO A 239 10.72 2.28 -22.89
CA PRO A 239 9.87 2.80 -23.96
C PRO A 239 8.70 3.61 -23.43
N LYS A 240 8.41 4.74 -24.08
CA LYS A 240 7.19 5.50 -23.83
C LYS A 240 5.98 4.71 -24.36
N SER A 241 4.88 4.73 -23.62
CA SER A 241 3.59 4.25 -24.10
C SER A 241 2.71 5.41 -24.51
N ASP A 242 1.96 5.24 -25.60
CA ASP A 242 0.95 6.19 -26.08
C ASP A 242 -0.46 5.80 -25.63
N ARG A 243 -0.63 4.74 -24.83
CA ARG A 243 -1.91 4.32 -24.29
C ARG A 243 -2.45 5.34 -23.29
N VAL A 244 -3.71 5.68 -23.43
CA VAL A 244 -4.42 6.56 -22.49
C VAL A 244 -4.85 5.74 -21.28
N ILE A 245 -4.49 6.16 -20.08
CA ILE A 245 -4.93 5.50 -18.85
C ILE A 245 -6.37 5.92 -18.57
N PRO A 246 -7.33 4.99 -18.52
CA PRO A 246 -8.71 5.31 -18.14
C PRO A 246 -8.76 5.84 -16.70
N ARG A 247 -9.55 6.91 -16.48
CA ARG A 247 -9.76 7.50 -15.15
C ARG A 247 -11.22 7.88 -14.89
N ASP A 248 -12.12 7.45 -15.77
CA ASP A 248 -13.54 7.74 -15.68
C ASP A 248 -14.24 6.71 -14.79
N TYR A 249 -13.99 6.84 -13.47
CA TYR A 249 -14.62 5.95 -12.50
C TYR A 249 -16.02 6.43 -12.12
N VAL A 250 -16.97 5.49 -12.12
CA VAL A 250 -18.31 5.76 -11.61
C VAL A 250 -18.24 5.94 -10.10
N ARG A 251 -18.77 7.08 -9.63
CA ARG A 251 -18.82 7.39 -8.20
C ARG A 251 -20.10 6.85 -7.58
N GLU A 252 -19.98 6.34 -6.36
CA GLU A 252 -21.13 5.93 -5.57
C GLU A 252 -22.00 7.15 -5.21
N ALA A 253 -23.30 6.98 -5.26
CA ALA A 253 -24.22 8.03 -4.78
C ALA A 253 -24.13 8.12 -3.24
N PRO A 254 -24.29 9.34 -2.65
CA PRO A 254 -24.30 9.48 -1.21
C PRO A 254 -25.37 8.60 -0.56
N THR A 255 -25.00 7.84 0.45
CA THR A 255 -25.91 7.03 1.25
C THR A 255 -26.82 7.96 2.09
N LYS A 256 -28.13 7.82 1.93
CA LYS A 256 -29.13 8.70 2.58
C LYS A 256 -29.79 8.07 3.81
N ALA A 257 -29.64 6.77 3.99
CA ALA A 257 -30.29 6.03 5.06
C ALA A 257 -29.47 4.80 5.47
N GLU A 258 -29.69 4.36 6.70
CA GLU A 258 -29.15 3.09 7.19
C GLU A 258 -29.66 1.92 6.33
N ARG A 259 -28.75 1.02 5.98
CA ARG A 259 -29.08 -0.29 5.39
C ARG A 259 -28.66 -1.38 6.37
N ARG A 260 -29.54 -2.32 6.66
CA ARG A 260 -29.23 -3.52 7.45
C ARG A 260 -29.25 -4.73 6.54
N ILE A 261 -28.18 -5.47 6.55
CA ILE A 261 -27.98 -6.64 5.70
C ILE A 261 -27.60 -7.80 6.59
N THR A 262 -28.27 -8.93 6.45
CA THR A 262 -27.91 -10.17 7.13
C THR A 262 -27.39 -11.15 6.08
N VAL A 263 -26.19 -11.62 6.28
CA VAL A 263 -25.55 -12.64 5.43
C VAL A 263 -25.36 -13.90 6.27
N ASN A 264 -25.75 -15.04 5.75
CA ASN A 264 -25.58 -16.33 6.41
C ASN A 264 -24.33 -17.01 5.87
N GLU A 265 -23.34 -17.19 6.73
CA GLU A 265 -22.08 -17.87 6.46
C GLU A 265 -21.86 -18.98 7.50
N ASN A 266 -21.11 -20.01 7.13
CA ASN A 266 -20.80 -21.10 8.05
C ASN A 266 -19.59 -20.76 8.92
N TRP A 267 -19.72 -19.69 9.72
CA TRP A 267 -18.69 -19.23 10.66
C TRP A 267 -19.00 -19.68 12.09
N PRO A 268 -17.98 -19.86 12.93
CA PRO A 268 -18.18 -20.35 14.29
C PRO A 268 -18.92 -19.38 15.21
N LEU A 269 -18.88 -18.07 14.87
CA LEU A 269 -19.48 -16.98 15.66
C LEU A 269 -20.12 -15.96 14.75
N PRO A 270 -21.15 -15.22 15.23
CA PRO A 270 -21.67 -14.08 14.50
C PRO A 270 -20.68 -12.93 14.50
N ALA A 271 -20.69 -12.15 13.40
CA ALA A 271 -19.95 -10.90 13.28
C ALA A 271 -20.92 -9.74 13.00
N VAL A 272 -20.62 -8.57 13.54
CA VAL A 272 -21.34 -7.32 13.27
C VAL A 272 -20.35 -6.32 12.71
N ILE A 273 -20.66 -5.78 11.53
CA ILE A 273 -19.86 -4.73 10.87
C ILE A 273 -20.73 -3.50 10.76
N VAL A 274 -20.17 -2.36 11.14
CA VAL A 274 -20.79 -1.05 10.94
C VAL A 274 -19.85 -0.24 10.03
N ALA A 275 -20.35 0.13 8.86
CA ALA A 275 -19.57 0.85 7.86
C ALA A 275 -20.22 2.21 7.54
N TYR A 276 -19.40 3.23 7.41
CA TYR A 276 -19.82 4.59 7.07
C TYR A 276 -19.11 5.07 5.82
N PRO A 277 -19.82 5.69 4.85
CA PRO A 277 -19.15 6.43 3.79
C PRO A 277 -18.45 7.65 4.37
N ILE A 278 -17.20 7.82 4.03
CA ILE A 278 -16.41 8.98 4.45
C ILE A 278 -15.91 9.75 3.22
N THR A 279 -15.21 10.86 3.46
CA THR A 279 -14.58 11.62 2.39
C THR A 279 -13.38 10.86 1.81
N TRP A 280 -12.89 11.32 0.63
CA TRP A 280 -11.71 10.78 -0.02
C TRP A 280 -10.43 11.11 0.76
N ASP A 281 -9.42 10.26 0.64
CA ASP A 281 -8.13 10.44 1.29
C ASP A 281 -7.41 11.71 0.78
N GLY A 282 -6.80 12.48 1.71
CA GLY A 282 -6.24 13.80 1.43
C GLY A 282 -7.22 14.96 1.52
N ASN A 283 -8.52 14.72 1.72
CA ASN A 283 -9.46 15.77 2.15
C ASN A 283 -9.12 16.20 3.59
N PRO A 284 -9.19 17.51 3.93
CA PRO A 284 -8.93 17.96 5.30
C PRO A 284 -9.71 17.22 6.37
N ASP A 285 -10.93 16.75 6.09
CA ASP A 285 -11.75 15.98 7.02
C ASP A 285 -11.28 14.53 7.18
N SER A 286 -10.44 14.00 6.30
CA SER A 286 -9.93 12.63 6.41
C SER A 286 -9.07 12.44 7.66
N TYR A 287 -8.28 13.44 8.05
CA TYR A 287 -7.40 13.39 9.23
C TYR A 287 -8.18 13.22 10.54
N PRO A 288 -9.17 14.09 10.87
CA PRO A 288 -9.97 13.91 12.08
C PRO A 288 -10.83 12.63 12.03
N LEU A 289 -11.27 12.17 10.86
CA LEU A 289 -11.97 10.90 10.72
C LEU A 289 -11.07 9.70 11.01
N HIS A 290 -9.82 9.72 10.55
CA HIS A 290 -8.82 8.71 10.93
C HIS A 290 -8.58 8.67 12.43
N LEU A 291 -8.40 9.81 13.08
CA LEU A 291 -8.24 9.87 14.54
C LEU A 291 -9.50 9.35 15.26
N THR A 292 -10.68 9.69 14.76
CA THR A 292 -11.95 9.20 15.30
C THR A 292 -12.03 7.68 15.23
N SER A 293 -11.68 7.08 14.08
CA SER A 293 -11.63 5.63 13.90
C SER A 293 -10.67 4.97 14.91
N LYS A 294 -9.45 5.53 15.07
CA LYS A 294 -8.47 5.04 16.05
C LYS A 294 -9.01 5.08 17.49
N ILE A 295 -9.61 6.19 17.90
CA ILE A 295 -10.19 6.33 19.24
C ILE A 295 -11.35 5.35 19.47
N LEU A 296 -12.16 5.12 18.43
CA LEU A 296 -13.35 4.27 18.57
C LEU A 296 -13.01 2.78 18.55
N SER A 297 -12.16 2.32 17.64
CA SER A 297 -12.08 0.89 17.30
C SER A 297 -10.67 0.31 17.09
N ASP A 298 -9.60 1.08 17.25
CA ASP A 298 -8.26 0.55 17.00
C ASP A 298 -7.49 0.29 18.30
N GLY A 299 -7.10 -0.97 18.47
CA GLY A 299 -6.35 -1.45 19.62
C GLY A 299 -7.18 -1.59 20.91
N ASP A 300 -6.55 -2.20 21.92
CA ASP A 300 -7.21 -2.60 23.18
C ASP A 300 -7.67 -1.43 24.05
N SER A 301 -7.10 -0.24 23.86
CA SER A 301 -7.50 0.99 24.57
C SER A 301 -8.65 1.75 23.91
N SER A 302 -9.12 1.30 22.74
CA SER A 302 -10.22 1.93 22.03
C SER A 302 -11.55 1.82 22.78
N ARG A 303 -12.43 2.80 22.58
CA ARG A 303 -13.70 2.88 23.31
C ARG A 303 -14.60 1.67 23.11
N ILE A 304 -14.67 1.17 21.86
CA ILE A 304 -15.51 0.01 21.53
C ILE A 304 -14.92 -1.25 22.18
N TYR A 305 -13.60 -1.45 22.09
CA TYR A 305 -12.94 -2.60 22.69
C TYR A 305 -13.12 -2.60 24.22
N GLN A 306 -12.84 -1.49 24.88
CA GLN A 306 -13.04 -1.36 26.32
C GLN A 306 -14.49 -1.66 26.72
N SER A 307 -15.46 -1.09 26.01
CA SER A 307 -16.87 -1.30 26.38
C SER A 307 -17.38 -2.71 26.07
N LEU A 308 -17.08 -3.25 24.87
CA LEU A 308 -17.71 -4.52 24.46
C LEU A 308 -16.92 -5.75 24.88
N VAL A 309 -15.58 -5.66 24.93
CA VAL A 309 -14.73 -6.80 25.30
C VAL A 309 -14.45 -6.82 26.81
N TYR A 310 -13.94 -5.70 27.37
CA TYR A 310 -13.56 -5.66 28.78
C TYR A 310 -14.74 -5.53 29.73
N GLU A 311 -15.59 -4.51 29.54
CA GLU A 311 -16.68 -4.22 30.53
C GLU A 311 -17.86 -5.14 30.37
N LYS A 312 -18.40 -5.27 29.16
CA LYS A 312 -19.63 -6.02 28.89
C LYS A 312 -19.40 -7.50 28.55
N GLN A 313 -18.19 -7.86 28.10
CA GLN A 313 -17.83 -9.22 27.74
C GLN A 313 -18.80 -9.88 26.74
N ILE A 314 -19.28 -9.10 25.75
CA ILE A 314 -20.22 -9.55 24.70
C ILE A 314 -19.57 -9.68 23.34
N ALA A 315 -18.27 -9.34 23.22
CA ALA A 315 -17.46 -9.52 22.03
C ALA A 315 -16.12 -10.13 22.40
N LEU A 316 -15.50 -10.84 21.46
CA LEU A 316 -14.15 -11.40 21.62
C LEU A 316 -13.06 -10.43 21.12
N SER A 317 -13.36 -9.67 20.09
CA SER A 317 -12.48 -8.68 19.50
C SER A 317 -13.30 -7.57 18.88
#